data_0d2a114351f629c6bf5381a4865b702a
#
_entry.id   0d2a114351f629c6bf5381a4865b702a
#
_cell.length_a   1.000
_cell.length_b   1.000
_cell.length_c   1.000
_cell.angle_alpha   90.00
_cell.angle_beta   90.00
_cell.angle_gamma   90.00
#
_symmetry.space_group_name_H-M   'P 1'
#
loop_
_entity.id
_entity.type
_entity.pdbx_description
1 polymer ?
#
loop_
_entity_poly.entity_id
_entity_poly.type
_entity_poly.pdbx_seq_one_letter_code
_entity_poly.pdbx_strand_id
1 'polypeptide(L)'
;MDAPKEWEGDNVRRTTSASLLRWWRATPVRLGVAAVLLVAAIGAAPAHAARRLSDGQQEAVTAMARLDADFYDSQEGLYKVRGGAHEPEAALWPTSQVLAAAIAVAKITHAPADLARVRRIIASLSHFVTPEGVYHARVIRSLRYYDDNNWVGLDLLDAAALLHDSSLLAPAKRIFSFLISGWDAKQGGGVFWADGHPDRPTVSTAPGITLGVRLSALDPSGSYREWPARFYAWMNSRMRGPQGLYWDHIQYDGQIDKDLVSYNQGVMIDANVAYAVRTGQRAYIEQARRIAAATAIAFPGPWRNRGNYAAFDAIYFVSLAHLSALSPGATNLAPARDYVRWERATAAAPRLARLENELLEQAAFVQTAAAVGD
;
A
#
# COMPACT_ATOMS: atom_id res chain seq x y z
N MET A 1 13.35 22.98 -59.80
CA MET A 1 14.78 23.01 -59.76
C MET A 1 15.14 22.33 -58.49
N ASP A 2 15.72 21.17 -58.67
CA ASP A 2 16.37 20.29 -57.74
C ASP A 2 15.60 19.76 -56.47
N ALA A 3 15.08 18.56 -56.63
CA ALA A 3 14.66 17.69 -55.57
C ALA A 3 15.89 17.11 -54.82
N PRO A 4 15.82 16.90 -53.50
CA PRO A 4 16.84 16.14 -52.81
C PRO A 4 16.51 14.63 -52.80
N LYS A 5 17.57 13.90 -52.94
CA LYS A 5 17.80 12.49 -53.18
C LYS A 5 17.15 11.56 -52.13
N GLU A 6 16.62 10.47 -52.65
CA GLU A 6 16.30 9.21 -51.94
C GLU A 6 17.49 8.70 -51.15
N TRP A 7 17.26 8.25 -49.93
CA TRP A 7 18.16 7.45 -49.11
C TRP A 7 17.77 5.97 -49.26
N GLU A 8 18.62 5.24 -49.96
CA GLU A 8 18.54 3.78 -50.04
C GLU A 8 18.80 3.13 -48.68
N GLY A 9 18.07 2.04 -48.47
CA GLY A 9 18.02 1.30 -47.23
C GLY A 9 19.31 0.55 -46.93
N ASP A 10 19.60 0.47 -45.68
CA ASP A 10 20.55 -0.49 -45.15
C ASP A 10 19.82 -1.51 -44.24
N ASN A 11 20.07 -2.77 -44.59
CA ASN A 11 19.54 -3.98 -43.99
C ASN A 11 19.85 -4.07 -42.49
N VAL A 12 18.94 -3.72 -41.62
CA VAL A 12 18.99 -4.14 -40.23
C VAL A 12 18.24 -5.46 -40.10
N ARG A 13 19.00 -6.53 -39.98
CA ARG A 13 18.51 -7.89 -39.73
C ARG A 13 17.55 -7.90 -38.55
N ARG A 14 16.33 -8.35 -38.81
CA ARG A 14 15.35 -8.73 -37.81
C ARG A 14 15.91 -9.88 -36.97
N THR A 15 16.50 -9.60 -35.84
CA THR A 15 16.67 -10.60 -34.79
C THR A 15 15.32 -10.79 -34.11
N THR A 16 14.66 -11.86 -34.49
CA THR A 16 13.40 -12.32 -33.89
C THR A 16 13.60 -12.55 -32.40
N SER A 17 12.78 -11.90 -31.60
CA SER A 17 12.62 -12.06 -30.12
C SER A 17 12.09 -13.46 -29.78
N ALA A 18 12.81 -14.51 -30.13
CA ALA A 18 12.46 -15.89 -29.78
C ALA A 18 13.20 -16.41 -28.55
N SER A 19 14.09 -15.60 -27.96
CA SER A 19 14.94 -16.04 -26.83
C SER A 19 14.39 -15.74 -25.44
N LEU A 20 13.35 -14.92 -25.31
CA LEU A 20 12.73 -14.62 -24.01
C LEU A 20 11.62 -15.58 -23.58
N LEU A 21 11.15 -16.45 -24.48
CA LEU A 21 10.11 -17.45 -24.19
C LEU A 21 10.65 -18.82 -23.75
N ARG A 22 11.96 -19.02 -23.68
CA ARG A 22 12.57 -20.32 -23.32
C ARG A 22 12.79 -20.55 -21.82
N TRP A 23 12.56 -19.56 -20.98
CA TRP A 23 12.73 -19.68 -19.52
C TRP A 23 11.48 -20.15 -18.77
N TRP A 24 10.37 -20.43 -19.49
CA TRP A 24 9.08 -20.80 -18.89
C TRP A 24 8.73 -22.29 -18.98
N ARG A 25 9.68 -23.14 -19.40
CA ARG A 25 9.48 -24.60 -19.47
C ARG A 25 10.54 -25.32 -18.66
N ALA A 26 10.41 -25.29 -17.33
CA ALA A 26 11.13 -26.25 -16.48
C ALA A 26 10.29 -26.60 -15.27
N THR A 27 9.80 -27.83 -15.26
CA THR A 27 9.30 -28.69 -14.20
C THR A 27 8.19 -28.16 -13.26
N PRO A 28 7.06 -28.86 -13.20
CA PRO A 28 6.07 -28.64 -12.14
C PRO A 28 6.60 -29.30 -10.86
N VAL A 29 7.25 -28.54 -10.00
CA VAL A 29 7.38 -28.95 -8.61
C VAL A 29 5.98 -28.81 -8.01
N ARG A 30 5.33 -29.95 -7.78
CA ARG A 30 4.15 -30.07 -6.95
C ARG A 30 4.55 -29.74 -5.50
N LEU A 31 4.65 -28.47 -5.20
CA LEU A 31 4.56 -27.97 -3.82
C LEU A 31 3.12 -27.53 -3.61
N GLY A 32 2.48 -28.26 -2.69
CA GLY A 32 1.07 -28.18 -2.45
C GLY A 32 0.57 -26.78 -2.07
N VAL A 33 -0.73 -26.63 -2.19
CA VAL A 33 -1.61 -25.51 -1.90
C VAL A 33 -1.39 -24.83 -0.50
N ALA A 34 -0.42 -25.29 0.28
CA ALA A 34 -0.14 -24.83 1.64
C ALA A 34 0.61 -23.50 1.74
N ALA A 35 1.23 -22.97 0.67
CA ALA A 35 2.06 -21.74 0.74
C ALA A 35 1.28 -20.44 0.59
N VAL A 36 0.01 -20.46 0.18
CA VAL A 36 -0.85 -19.27 0.01
C VAL A 36 -1.51 -18.84 1.34
N LEU A 37 -1.51 -19.73 2.33
CA LEU A 37 -2.11 -19.48 3.65
C LEU A 37 -1.09 -19.09 4.73
N LEU A 38 0.18 -18.86 4.40
CA LEU A 38 1.21 -18.64 5.43
C LEU A 38 1.22 -17.21 6.04
N VAL A 39 0.28 -16.34 5.67
CA VAL A 39 -0.09 -15.20 6.52
C VAL A 39 -1.33 -15.52 7.36
N ALA A 40 -2.06 -16.61 7.06
CA ALA A 40 -3.25 -17.04 7.79
C ALA A 40 -3.16 -18.45 8.42
N ALA A 41 -2.10 -19.22 8.18
CA ALA A 41 -1.95 -20.57 8.74
C ALA A 41 -0.91 -20.61 9.86
N ILE A 42 -1.12 -19.83 10.91
CA ILE A 42 -0.77 -20.31 12.25
C ILE A 42 -2.03 -21.07 12.73
N GLY A 43 -1.96 -22.36 12.49
CA GLY A 43 -3.04 -23.32 12.58
C GLY A 43 -3.79 -23.33 13.90
N ALA A 44 -4.93 -24.00 13.89
CA ALA A 44 -5.63 -24.49 15.07
C ALA A 44 -4.68 -25.36 15.93
N ALA A 45 -4.02 -24.73 16.86
CA ALA A 45 -3.35 -25.35 17.97
C ALA A 45 -4.22 -25.17 19.22
N PRO A 46 -4.16 -26.10 20.20
CA PRO A 46 -5.01 -26.06 21.39
C PRO A 46 -4.80 -24.74 22.13
N ALA A 47 -5.86 -24.24 22.75
CA ALA A 47 -5.98 -23.01 23.56
C ALA A 47 -4.66 -22.22 23.66
N HIS A 48 -4.45 -21.29 22.75
CA HIS A 48 -3.30 -20.39 22.81
C HIS A 48 -3.38 -19.65 24.14
N ALA A 49 -2.42 -19.86 25.00
CA ALA A 49 -2.11 -18.88 26.02
C ALA A 49 -1.98 -17.53 25.27
N ALA A 50 -2.87 -16.59 25.56
CA ALA A 50 -2.93 -15.30 24.88
C ALA A 50 -1.53 -14.72 24.85
N ARG A 51 -0.92 -14.60 23.67
CA ARG A 51 0.42 -14.04 23.52
C ARG A 51 0.37 -12.64 24.12
N ARG A 52 1.16 -12.40 25.14
CA ARG A 52 1.25 -11.06 25.75
C ARG A 52 1.69 -10.09 24.66
N LEU A 53 0.89 -9.05 24.43
CA LEU A 53 1.26 -7.96 23.52
C LEU A 53 2.52 -7.26 24.07
N SER A 54 3.37 -6.80 23.19
CA SER A 54 4.47 -5.91 23.57
C SER A 54 3.91 -4.56 24.02
N ASP A 55 4.73 -3.74 24.68
CA ASP A 55 4.30 -2.43 25.17
C ASP A 55 3.83 -1.53 23.99
N GLY A 56 4.55 -1.54 22.87
CA GLY A 56 4.16 -0.82 21.66
C GLY A 56 2.84 -1.33 21.07
N GLN A 57 2.62 -2.65 21.05
CA GLN A 57 1.35 -3.24 20.61
C GLN A 57 0.18 -2.88 21.55
N GLN A 58 0.42 -2.90 22.86
CA GLN A 58 -0.60 -2.47 23.84
C GLN A 58 -0.95 -0.99 23.67
N GLU A 59 0.02 -0.16 23.33
CA GLU A 59 -0.21 1.24 23.04
C GLU A 59 -0.97 1.46 21.74
N ALA A 60 -0.71 0.68 20.69
CA ALA A 60 -1.53 0.71 19.47
C ALA A 60 -3.00 0.43 19.75
N VAL A 61 -3.31 -0.54 20.62
CA VAL A 61 -4.68 -0.84 21.06
C VAL A 61 -5.31 0.37 21.78
N THR A 62 -4.56 0.97 22.70
CA THR A 62 -5.02 2.13 23.45
C THR A 62 -5.23 3.36 22.56
N ALA A 63 -4.28 3.59 21.63
CA ALA A 63 -4.35 4.70 20.68
C ALA A 63 -5.52 4.53 19.70
N MET A 64 -5.81 3.31 19.25
CA MET A 64 -6.98 3.05 18.40
C MET A 64 -8.30 3.34 19.11
N ALA A 65 -8.40 3.02 20.40
CA ALA A 65 -9.59 3.35 21.17
C ALA A 65 -9.76 4.87 21.36
N ARG A 66 -8.67 5.62 21.56
CA ARG A 66 -8.70 7.09 21.60
C ARG A 66 -9.07 7.69 20.25
N LEU A 67 -8.50 7.16 19.15
CA LEU A 67 -8.86 7.59 17.80
C LEU A 67 -10.36 7.47 17.55
N ASP A 68 -10.98 6.36 17.95
CA ASP A 68 -12.44 6.22 17.86
C ASP A 68 -13.17 7.28 18.73
N ALA A 69 -12.74 7.48 19.98
CA ALA A 69 -13.39 8.40 20.90
C ALA A 69 -13.30 9.87 20.42
N ASP A 70 -12.19 10.25 19.81
CA ASP A 70 -11.91 11.64 19.44
C ASP A 70 -12.44 12.00 18.04
N PHE A 71 -12.50 11.04 17.11
CA PHE A 71 -12.75 11.33 15.69
C PHE A 71 -13.97 10.63 15.09
N TYR A 72 -14.52 9.58 15.71
CA TYR A 72 -15.67 8.87 15.15
C TYR A 72 -17.00 9.51 15.54
N ASP A 73 -17.73 9.97 14.54
CA ASP A 73 -19.11 10.44 14.70
C ASP A 73 -20.08 9.25 14.53
N SER A 74 -20.67 8.83 15.64
CA SER A 74 -21.60 7.68 15.64
C SER A 74 -22.97 8.00 15.04
N GLN A 75 -23.33 9.26 14.89
CA GLN A 75 -24.59 9.67 14.25
C GLN A 75 -24.47 9.60 12.73
N GLU A 76 -23.35 10.08 12.19
CA GLU A 76 -23.06 10.06 10.77
C GLU A 76 -22.44 8.72 10.31
N GLY A 77 -21.87 7.95 11.24
CA GLY A 77 -21.15 6.71 10.90
C GLY A 77 -19.80 6.95 10.23
N LEU A 78 -19.23 8.14 10.38
CA LEU A 78 -18.03 8.62 9.69
C LEU A 78 -16.96 9.11 10.67
N TYR A 79 -15.72 9.21 10.20
CA TYR A 79 -14.65 9.87 10.93
C TYR A 79 -14.55 11.34 10.53
N LYS A 80 -14.12 12.18 11.44
CA LYS A 80 -13.81 13.60 11.23
C LYS A 80 -12.29 13.78 11.04
N VAL A 81 -11.88 14.82 10.34
CA VAL A 81 -10.44 15.10 10.10
C VAL A 81 -9.71 15.56 11.36
N ARG A 82 -10.45 16.14 12.32
CA ARG A 82 -9.99 16.58 13.64
C ARG A 82 -11.01 16.23 14.71
N GLY A 83 -10.57 16.22 15.96
CA GLY A 83 -11.48 16.11 17.11
C GLY A 83 -12.37 17.35 17.23
N GLY A 84 -13.69 17.15 17.27
CA GLY A 84 -14.68 18.22 17.44
C GLY A 84 -15.97 18.00 16.66
N ALA A 85 -17.09 18.51 17.21
CA ALA A 85 -18.42 18.24 16.68
C ALA A 85 -18.70 18.91 15.31
N HIS A 86 -17.96 19.94 14.94
CA HIS A 86 -18.18 20.73 13.72
C HIS A 86 -17.09 20.55 12.67
N GLU A 87 -16.18 19.59 12.87
CA GLU A 87 -15.15 19.29 11.90
C GLU A 87 -15.73 18.52 10.70
N PRO A 88 -15.15 18.72 9.49
CA PRO A 88 -15.62 18.03 8.29
C PRO A 88 -15.32 16.53 8.36
N GLU A 89 -16.11 15.75 7.63
CA GLU A 89 -15.88 14.32 7.45
C GLU A 89 -14.52 14.09 6.78
N ALA A 90 -13.85 13.05 7.24
CA ALA A 90 -12.61 12.58 6.62
C ALA A 90 -12.86 12.13 5.19
N ALA A 91 -11.93 12.43 4.30
CA ALA A 91 -11.91 11.91 2.94
C ALA A 91 -11.64 10.39 2.91
N LEU A 92 -11.73 9.78 1.73
CA LEU A 92 -11.55 8.34 1.54
C LEU A 92 -10.17 7.87 2.02
N TRP A 93 -9.09 8.57 1.62
CA TRP A 93 -7.74 8.18 2.02
C TRP A 93 -7.53 8.18 3.54
N PRO A 94 -7.82 9.24 4.32
CA PRO A 94 -7.79 9.17 5.77
C PRO A 94 -8.65 8.04 6.35
N THR A 95 -9.82 7.80 5.81
CA THR A 95 -10.70 6.71 6.24
C THR A 95 -10.08 5.33 5.99
N SER A 96 -9.41 5.12 4.85
CA SER A 96 -8.69 3.88 4.57
C SER A 96 -7.51 3.70 5.54
N GLN A 97 -6.78 4.76 5.87
CA GLN A 97 -5.69 4.66 6.84
C GLN A 97 -6.17 4.30 8.25
N VAL A 98 -7.36 4.76 8.63
CA VAL A 98 -8.02 4.30 9.88
C VAL A 98 -8.43 2.83 9.78
N LEU A 99 -8.93 2.39 8.62
CA LEU A 99 -9.25 0.97 8.38
C LEU A 99 -7.98 0.10 8.48
N ALA A 100 -6.88 0.51 7.87
CA ALA A 100 -5.60 -0.18 8.00
C ALA A 100 -5.12 -0.26 9.45
N ALA A 101 -5.26 0.83 10.24
CA ALA A 101 -4.96 0.87 11.66
C ALA A 101 -5.84 -0.10 12.47
N ALA A 102 -7.14 -0.11 12.22
CA ALA A 102 -8.08 -1.03 12.87
C ALA A 102 -7.78 -2.50 12.54
N ILE A 103 -7.45 -2.79 11.26
CA ILE A 103 -7.02 -4.13 10.82
C ILE A 103 -5.73 -4.55 11.53
N ALA A 104 -4.75 -3.65 11.64
CA ALA A 104 -3.48 -3.93 12.33
C ALA A 104 -3.72 -4.29 13.82
N VAL A 105 -4.55 -3.53 14.52
CA VAL A 105 -4.94 -3.83 15.91
C VAL A 105 -5.71 -5.15 16.00
N ALA A 106 -6.70 -5.37 15.13
CA ALA A 106 -7.48 -6.60 15.16
C ALA A 106 -6.65 -7.86 14.83
N LYS A 107 -5.59 -7.74 14.02
CA LYS A 107 -4.64 -8.82 13.74
C LYS A 107 -3.81 -9.23 14.97
N ILE A 108 -3.51 -8.32 15.89
CA ILE A 108 -2.72 -8.64 17.10
C ILE A 108 -3.60 -9.04 18.29
N THR A 109 -4.85 -8.55 18.35
CA THR A 109 -5.76 -8.83 19.49
C THR A 109 -6.71 -9.99 19.24
N HIS A 110 -7.20 -10.14 18.02
CA HIS A 110 -8.34 -11.00 17.65
C HIS A 110 -9.59 -10.78 18.52
N ALA A 111 -9.67 -9.64 19.22
CA ALA A 111 -10.78 -9.35 20.11
C ALA A 111 -12.08 -9.08 19.32
N PRO A 112 -13.24 -9.59 19.76
CA PRO A 112 -14.51 -9.36 19.07
C PRO A 112 -14.83 -7.87 18.83
N ALA A 113 -14.48 -7.00 19.77
CA ALA A 113 -14.68 -5.56 19.64
C ALA A 113 -13.84 -4.95 18.51
N ASP A 114 -12.58 -5.40 18.35
CA ASP A 114 -11.69 -4.90 17.30
C ASP A 114 -12.13 -5.44 15.93
N LEU A 115 -12.55 -6.69 15.83
CA LEU A 115 -13.15 -7.23 14.61
C LEU A 115 -14.46 -6.51 14.24
N ALA A 116 -15.28 -6.14 15.22
CA ALA A 116 -16.50 -5.36 15.01
C ALA A 116 -16.16 -3.94 14.51
N ARG A 117 -15.09 -3.32 15.03
CA ARG A 117 -14.58 -2.03 14.55
C ARG A 117 -14.20 -2.09 13.08
N VAL A 118 -13.46 -3.11 12.66
CA VAL A 118 -13.10 -3.31 11.24
C VAL A 118 -14.37 -3.37 10.38
N ARG A 119 -15.37 -4.16 10.77
CA ARG A 119 -16.65 -4.26 10.02
C ARG A 119 -17.38 -2.91 9.95
N ARG A 120 -17.38 -2.15 11.03
CA ARG A 120 -18.01 -0.82 11.09
C ARG A 120 -17.35 0.14 10.11
N ILE A 121 -16.01 0.18 10.06
CA ILE A 121 -15.29 1.06 9.13
C ILE A 121 -15.50 0.62 7.68
N ILE A 122 -15.52 -0.68 7.39
CA ILE A 122 -15.88 -1.17 6.06
C ILE A 122 -17.29 -0.72 5.66
N ALA A 123 -18.25 -0.79 6.58
CA ALA A 123 -19.61 -0.33 6.31
C ALA A 123 -19.67 1.17 5.97
N SER A 124 -18.85 2.01 6.62
CA SER A 124 -18.77 3.45 6.33
C SER A 124 -18.29 3.78 4.92
N LEU A 125 -17.58 2.87 4.25
CA LEU A 125 -17.17 3.06 2.85
C LEU A 125 -18.37 3.20 1.90
N SER A 126 -19.55 2.75 2.29
CA SER A 126 -20.78 2.94 1.52
C SER A 126 -21.11 4.41 1.25
N HIS A 127 -20.65 5.34 2.09
CA HIS A 127 -20.83 6.79 1.89
C HIS A 127 -20.01 7.35 0.72
N PHE A 128 -18.98 6.65 0.29
CA PHE A 128 -18.08 7.06 -0.78
C PHE A 128 -18.33 6.32 -2.11
N VAL A 129 -19.14 5.26 -2.09
CA VAL A 129 -19.27 4.35 -3.23
C VAL A 129 -19.93 5.01 -4.44
N THR A 130 -19.39 4.75 -5.62
CA THR A 130 -19.96 5.16 -6.91
C THR A 130 -20.93 4.09 -7.45
N PRO A 131 -21.76 4.39 -8.46
CA PRO A 131 -22.59 3.38 -9.11
C PRO A 131 -21.80 2.20 -9.70
N GLU A 132 -20.54 2.42 -10.10
CA GLU A 132 -19.64 1.38 -10.62
C GLU A 132 -19.01 0.53 -9.51
N GLY A 133 -19.22 0.90 -8.24
CA GLY A 133 -18.74 0.17 -7.06
C GLY A 133 -17.25 0.38 -6.75
N VAL A 134 -16.72 1.53 -7.14
CA VAL A 134 -15.47 2.11 -6.68
C VAL A 134 -15.77 3.36 -5.84
N TYR A 135 -14.79 4.15 -5.44
CA TYR A 135 -14.99 5.14 -4.40
C TYR A 135 -14.60 6.55 -4.84
N HIS A 136 -15.46 7.52 -4.52
CA HIS A 136 -15.14 8.95 -4.54
C HIS A 136 -14.17 9.31 -3.40
N ALA A 137 -13.39 10.37 -3.60
CA ALA A 137 -12.50 10.87 -2.54
C ALA A 137 -13.25 11.49 -1.35
N ARG A 138 -14.49 11.93 -1.54
CA ARG A 138 -15.32 12.54 -0.49
C ARG A 138 -16.72 11.94 -0.50
N VAL A 139 -17.43 12.07 0.61
CA VAL A 139 -18.83 11.64 0.79
C VAL A 139 -19.76 12.26 -0.26
N ILE A 140 -19.54 13.51 -0.63
CA ILE A 140 -20.19 14.13 -1.77
C ILE A 140 -19.50 13.69 -3.07
N ARG A 141 -20.24 13.66 -4.19
CA ARG A 141 -19.68 13.36 -5.50
C ARG A 141 -18.45 14.23 -5.79
N SER A 142 -17.32 13.58 -6.00
CA SER A 142 -16.02 14.22 -6.19
C SER A 142 -15.16 13.38 -7.15
N LEU A 143 -13.90 13.76 -7.34
CA LEU A 143 -12.96 12.95 -8.12
C LEU A 143 -12.78 11.56 -7.50
N ARG A 144 -12.46 10.60 -8.37
CA ARG A 144 -12.03 9.26 -7.98
C ARG A 144 -10.52 9.19 -8.18
N TYR A 145 -9.80 9.09 -7.06
CA TYR A 145 -8.35 8.91 -7.10
C TYR A 145 -8.01 7.43 -7.21
N TYR A 146 -7.04 7.10 -8.05
CA TYR A 146 -6.62 5.72 -8.25
C TYR A 146 -5.83 5.18 -7.06
N ASP A 147 -5.01 6.02 -6.43
CA ASP A 147 -4.28 5.70 -5.20
C ASP A 147 -5.20 5.51 -3.99
N ASP A 148 -6.17 6.40 -3.75
CA ASP A 148 -7.16 6.25 -2.69
C ASP A 148 -7.89 4.90 -2.80
N ASN A 149 -8.33 4.54 -4.01
CA ASN A 149 -8.97 3.27 -4.26
C ASN A 149 -8.03 2.07 -4.06
N ASN A 150 -6.74 2.20 -4.41
CA ASN A 150 -5.74 1.16 -4.15
C ASN A 150 -5.66 0.81 -2.67
N TRP A 151 -5.60 1.83 -1.79
CA TRP A 151 -5.54 1.62 -0.34
C TRP A 151 -6.76 0.86 0.15
N VAL A 152 -7.96 1.27 -0.26
CA VAL A 152 -9.19 0.53 0.07
C VAL A 152 -9.14 -0.91 -0.45
N GLY A 153 -8.64 -1.13 -1.67
CA GLY A 153 -8.50 -2.47 -2.25
C GLY A 153 -7.61 -3.39 -1.43
N LEU A 154 -6.47 -2.87 -0.95
CA LEU A 154 -5.54 -3.61 -0.10
C LEU A 154 -6.16 -3.92 1.28
N ASP A 155 -6.82 -2.93 1.88
CA ASP A 155 -7.51 -3.10 3.16
C ASP A 155 -8.63 -4.13 3.09
N LEU A 156 -9.40 -4.14 1.99
CA LEU A 156 -10.46 -5.13 1.78
C LEU A 156 -9.90 -6.55 1.67
N LEU A 157 -8.74 -6.75 1.02
CA LEU A 157 -8.08 -8.06 1.01
C LEU A 157 -7.60 -8.49 2.40
N ASP A 158 -7.06 -7.55 3.17
CA ASP A 158 -6.62 -7.81 4.53
C ASP A 158 -7.79 -8.14 5.46
N ALA A 159 -8.88 -7.37 5.34
CA ALA A 159 -10.10 -7.60 6.08
C ALA A 159 -10.79 -8.92 5.68
N ALA A 160 -10.80 -9.28 4.38
CA ALA A 160 -11.35 -10.54 3.91
C ALA A 160 -10.64 -11.75 4.58
N ALA A 161 -9.31 -11.70 4.68
CA ALA A 161 -8.54 -12.73 5.35
C ALA A 161 -8.78 -12.75 6.87
N LEU A 162 -8.77 -11.59 7.51
CA LEU A 162 -8.93 -11.43 8.97
C LEU A 162 -10.33 -11.85 9.45
N LEU A 163 -11.37 -11.45 8.71
CA LEU A 163 -12.77 -11.67 9.07
C LEU A 163 -13.33 -12.99 8.51
N HIS A 164 -12.54 -13.71 7.69
CA HIS A 164 -12.99 -14.86 6.90
C HIS A 164 -14.21 -14.55 6.03
N ASP A 165 -14.24 -13.34 5.44
CA ASP A 165 -15.34 -12.81 4.64
C ASP A 165 -14.96 -12.65 3.18
N SER A 166 -15.31 -13.64 2.35
CA SER A 166 -15.01 -13.62 0.92
C SER A 166 -15.84 -12.60 0.13
N SER A 167 -16.90 -12.03 0.69
CA SER A 167 -17.72 -11.01 0.02
C SER A 167 -16.92 -9.73 -0.28
N LEU A 168 -15.86 -9.47 0.51
CA LEU A 168 -14.96 -8.32 0.34
C LEU A 168 -14.03 -8.45 -0.87
N LEU A 169 -13.92 -9.63 -1.47
CA LEU A 169 -13.10 -9.84 -2.68
C LEU A 169 -13.71 -9.19 -3.92
N ALA A 170 -15.03 -9.15 -4.04
CA ALA A 170 -15.69 -8.56 -5.19
C ALA A 170 -15.43 -7.04 -5.32
N PRO A 171 -15.58 -6.20 -4.28
CA PRO A 171 -15.17 -4.81 -4.35
C PRO A 171 -13.67 -4.62 -4.60
N ALA A 172 -12.78 -5.42 -4.02
CA ALA A 172 -11.35 -5.36 -4.30
C ALA A 172 -11.02 -5.64 -5.79
N LYS A 173 -11.72 -6.59 -6.41
CA LYS A 173 -11.63 -6.87 -7.85
C LYS A 173 -12.14 -5.70 -8.71
N ARG A 174 -13.23 -5.04 -8.33
CA ARG A 174 -13.72 -3.84 -9.04
C ARG A 174 -12.70 -2.69 -8.98
N ILE A 175 -12.10 -2.47 -7.82
CA ILE A 175 -11.01 -1.50 -7.67
C ILE A 175 -9.86 -1.83 -8.63
N PHE A 176 -9.42 -3.08 -8.70
CA PHE A 176 -8.34 -3.45 -9.61
C PHE A 176 -8.70 -3.22 -11.09
N SER A 177 -9.95 -3.50 -11.48
CA SER A 177 -10.43 -3.17 -12.83
C SER A 177 -10.44 -1.65 -13.08
N PHE A 178 -10.79 -0.86 -12.08
CA PHE A 178 -10.71 0.60 -12.14
C PHE A 178 -9.27 1.07 -12.34
N LEU A 179 -8.29 0.52 -11.60
CA LEU A 179 -6.87 0.84 -11.81
C LEU A 179 -6.41 0.57 -13.24
N ILE A 180 -6.83 -0.55 -13.82
CA ILE A 180 -6.52 -0.88 -15.21
C ILE A 180 -7.07 0.19 -16.16
N SER A 181 -8.28 0.72 -15.91
CA SER A 181 -8.89 1.76 -16.74
C SER A 181 -8.12 3.10 -16.69
N GLY A 182 -7.38 3.35 -15.62
CA GLY A 182 -6.51 4.53 -15.47
C GLY A 182 -5.15 4.41 -16.16
N TRP A 183 -4.84 3.25 -16.75
CA TRP A 183 -3.58 3.08 -17.46
C TRP A 183 -3.61 3.75 -18.83
N ASP A 184 -2.67 4.66 -19.10
CA ASP A 184 -2.47 5.24 -20.42
C ASP A 184 -1.07 4.89 -20.97
N ALA A 185 -1.03 4.34 -22.18
CA ALA A 185 0.22 3.99 -22.86
C ALA A 185 1.02 5.21 -23.36
N LYS A 186 0.39 6.39 -23.43
CA LYS A 186 1.09 7.65 -23.73
C LYS A 186 2.20 7.87 -22.71
N GLN A 187 3.31 8.48 -23.15
CA GLN A 187 4.50 8.70 -22.33
C GLN A 187 5.08 7.43 -21.68
N GLY A 188 4.80 6.27 -22.28
CA GLY A 188 5.34 4.99 -21.86
C GLY A 188 4.57 4.24 -20.77
N GLY A 189 3.35 4.69 -20.44
CA GLY A 189 2.48 4.02 -19.48
C GLY A 189 2.37 4.72 -18.13
N GLY A 190 1.76 4.03 -17.17
CA GLY A 190 1.45 4.51 -15.81
C GLY A 190 -0.04 4.72 -15.59
N VAL A 191 -0.47 4.57 -14.35
CA VAL A 191 -1.85 4.86 -13.92
C VAL A 191 -1.96 6.33 -13.59
N PHE A 192 -3.00 7.00 -14.07
CA PHE A 192 -3.28 8.39 -13.73
C PHE A 192 -3.48 8.58 -12.21
N TRP A 193 -3.34 9.82 -11.74
CA TRP A 193 -3.62 10.13 -10.35
C TRP A 193 -5.11 10.05 -10.04
N ALA A 194 -5.92 10.71 -10.86
CA ALA A 194 -7.38 10.71 -10.73
C ALA A 194 -8.05 10.82 -12.10
N ASP A 195 -9.35 10.66 -12.13
CA ASP A 195 -10.15 10.93 -13.32
C ASP A 195 -9.92 12.36 -13.83
N GLY A 196 -9.46 12.47 -15.07
CA GLY A 196 -9.17 13.75 -15.70
C GLY A 196 -7.86 14.43 -15.27
N HIS A 197 -7.07 13.80 -14.39
CA HIS A 197 -5.74 14.27 -14.00
C HIS A 197 -4.65 13.36 -14.61
N PRO A 198 -3.95 13.85 -15.65
CA PRO A 198 -3.06 12.99 -16.43
C PRO A 198 -1.67 12.77 -15.81
N ASP A 199 -1.37 13.33 -14.64
CA ASP A 199 -0.18 12.99 -13.89
C ASP A 199 -0.18 11.52 -13.48
N ARG A 200 0.99 10.91 -13.43
CA ARG A 200 1.16 9.47 -13.15
C ARG A 200 2.06 9.26 -11.94
N PRO A 201 1.50 9.38 -10.73
CA PRO A 201 2.28 9.18 -9.52
C PRO A 201 2.66 7.70 -9.33
N THR A 202 3.81 7.50 -8.71
CA THR A 202 4.25 6.19 -8.25
C THR A 202 3.18 5.52 -7.39
N VAL A 203 2.54 6.28 -6.50
CA VAL A 203 1.52 5.78 -5.58
C VAL A 203 0.23 5.33 -6.26
N SER A 204 -0.07 5.81 -7.48
CA SER A 204 -1.22 5.30 -8.24
C SER A 204 -0.95 3.93 -8.88
N THR A 205 0.30 3.64 -9.24
CA THR A 205 0.66 2.41 -9.96
C THR A 205 1.18 1.31 -9.03
N ALA A 206 2.07 1.65 -8.10
CA ALA A 206 2.82 0.68 -7.31
C ALA A 206 1.97 -0.16 -6.33
N PRO A 207 1.00 0.39 -5.56
CA PRO A 207 0.13 -0.43 -4.72
C PRO A 207 -0.73 -1.39 -5.54
N GLY A 208 -1.08 -1.01 -6.77
CA GLY A 208 -1.79 -1.87 -7.72
C GLY A 208 -1.02 -3.16 -8.08
N ILE A 209 0.33 -3.15 -7.99
CA ILE A 209 1.13 -4.37 -8.14
C ILE A 209 0.79 -5.34 -7.01
N THR A 210 0.85 -4.87 -5.77
CA THR A 210 0.55 -5.68 -4.58
C THR A 210 -0.88 -6.20 -4.62
N LEU A 211 -1.85 -5.33 -4.93
CA LEU A 211 -3.27 -5.68 -5.03
C LEU A 211 -3.47 -6.79 -6.08
N GLY A 212 -2.96 -6.60 -7.30
CA GLY A 212 -3.14 -7.57 -8.38
C GLY A 212 -2.39 -8.88 -8.14
N VAL A 213 -1.16 -8.86 -7.58
CA VAL A 213 -0.43 -10.08 -7.20
C VAL A 213 -1.19 -10.88 -6.14
N ARG A 214 -1.76 -10.22 -5.14
CA ARG A 214 -2.59 -10.86 -4.10
C ARG A 214 -3.88 -11.42 -4.69
N LEU A 215 -4.57 -10.68 -5.55
CA LEU A 215 -5.75 -11.17 -6.27
C LEU A 215 -5.43 -12.38 -7.16
N SER A 216 -4.25 -12.43 -7.82
CA SER A 216 -3.83 -13.56 -8.63
C SER A 216 -3.64 -14.87 -7.85
N ALA A 217 -3.43 -14.77 -6.55
CA ALA A 217 -3.35 -15.93 -5.66
C ALA A 217 -4.73 -16.52 -5.34
N LEU A 218 -5.75 -15.65 -5.30
CA LEU A 218 -7.14 -16.01 -4.98
C LEU A 218 -7.95 -16.33 -6.23
N ASP A 219 -7.62 -15.69 -7.35
CA ASP A 219 -8.25 -15.89 -8.66
C ASP A 219 -7.18 -15.88 -9.73
N PRO A 220 -6.75 -17.07 -10.22
CA PRO A 220 -5.69 -17.17 -11.20
C PRO A 220 -6.10 -16.75 -12.62
N SER A 221 -7.36 -16.34 -12.83
CA SER A 221 -7.87 -15.93 -14.13
C SER A 221 -7.35 -14.55 -14.57
N GLY A 222 -7.01 -14.44 -15.85
CA GLY A 222 -6.92 -13.22 -16.62
C GLY A 222 -5.93 -12.15 -16.14
N SER A 223 -6.43 -10.93 -16.08
CA SER A 223 -5.70 -9.67 -15.90
C SER A 223 -4.88 -9.55 -14.61
N TYR A 224 -5.19 -10.35 -13.59
CA TYR A 224 -4.44 -10.34 -12.32
C TYR A 224 -2.99 -10.84 -12.40
N ARG A 225 -2.58 -11.46 -13.50
CA ARG A 225 -1.17 -11.83 -13.77
C ARG A 225 -0.47 -10.82 -14.66
N GLU A 226 -1.14 -10.39 -15.70
CA GLU A 226 -0.55 -9.53 -16.73
C GLU A 226 -0.35 -8.10 -16.24
N TRP A 227 -1.36 -7.53 -15.60
CA TRP A 227 -1.32 -6.13 -15.19
C TRP A 227 -0.32 -5.84 -14.07
N PRO A 228 -0.22 -6.63 -12.98
CA PRO A 228 0.82 -6.41 -12.00
C PRO A 228 2.22 -6.51 -12.59
N ALA A 229 2.45 -7.44 -13.53
CA ALA A 229 3.73 -7.54 -14.22
C ALA A 229 4.03 -6.32 -15.09
N ARG A 230 3.01 -5.77 -15.78
CA ARG A 230 3.13 -4.54 -16.57
C ARG A 230 3.40 -3.33 -15.67
N PHE A 231 2.68 -3.18 -14.57
CA PHE A 231 2.91 -2.14 -13.57
C PHE A 231 4.34 -2.22 -13.01
N TYR A 232 4.76 -3.41 -12.59
CA TYR A 232 6.10 -3.63 -12.05
C TYR A 232 7.21 -3.32 -13.07
N ALA A 233 7.04 -3.72 -14.32
CA ALA A 233 7.98 -3.41 -15.39
C ALA A 233 8.08 -1.90 -15.63
N TRP A 234 6.94 -1.19 -15.65
CA TRP A 234 6.90 0.26 -15.81
C TRP A 234 7.59 0.98 -14.65
N MET A 235 7.27 0.62 -13.40
CA MET A 235 7.93 1.17 -12.21
C MET A 235 9.45 1.04 -12.30
N ASN A 236 9.96 -0.13 -12.68
CA ASN A 236 11.40 -0.37 -12.73
C ASN A 236 12.10 0.29 -13.94
N SER A 237 11.40 0.53 -15.05
CA SER A 237 11.96 1.12 -16.25
C SER A 237 11.81 2.62 -16.37
N ARG A 238 10.77 3.20 -15.73
CA ARG A 238 10.43 4.62 -15.89
C ARG A 238 10.59 5.44 -14.61
N MET A 239 10.27 4.85 -13.46
CA MET A 239 10.19 5.59 -12.20
C MET A 239 11.37 5.32 -11.27
N ARG A 240 12.25 4.38 -11.62
CA ARG A 240 13.39 4.02 -10.78
C ARG A 240 14.62 4.84 -11.11
N GLY A 241 15.11 5.61 -10.14
CA GLY A 241 16.35 6.39 -10.23
C GLY A 241 17.62 5.55 -10.11
N PRO A 242 18.79 6.16 -10.35
CA PRO A 242 20.09 5.46 -10.34
C PRO A 242 20.47 4.92 -8.96
N GLN A 243 19.95 5.52 -7.87
CA GLN A 243 20.15 5.02 -6.51
C GLN A 243 19.30 3.79 -6.18
N GLY A 244 18.41 3.36 -7.12
CA GLY A 244 17.50 2.25 -6.92
C GLY A 244 16.21 2.61 -6.19
N LEU A 245 15.99 3.90 -5.93
CA LEU A 245 14.78 4.48 -5.35
C LEU A 245 13.81 4.96 -6.43
N TYR A 246 12.54 5.10 -6.07
CA TYR A 246 11.47 5.46 -6.99
C TYR A 246 11.11 6.92 -6.82
N TRP A 247 11.07 7.64 -7.94
CA TRP A 247 10.68 9.04 -8.06
C TRP A 247 9.18 9.22 -7.84
N ASP A 248 8.75 10.47 -7.66
CA ASP A 248 7.39 10.76 -7.26
C ASP A 248 6.38 10.54 -8.40
N HIS A 249 6.44 11.33 -9.46
CA HIS A 249 5.45 11.21 -10.54
C HIS A 249 5.99 11.65 -11.90
N ILE A 250 5.29 11.25 -12.98
CA ILE A 250 5.40 11.84 -14.31
C ILE A 250 4.29 12.88 -14.44
N GLN A 251 4.68 14.12 -14.71
CA GLN A 251 3.76 15.22 -14.93
C GLN A 251 3.00 15.08 -16.26
N TYR A 252 1.94 15.86 -16.42
CA TYR A 252 1.12 15.84 -17.64
C TYR A 252 1.90 16.13 -18.93
N ASP A 253 2.99 16.89 -18.85
CA ASP A 253 3.89 17.22 -19.97
C ASP A 253 4.97 16.15 -20.23
N GLY A 254 5.02 15.10 -19.41
CA GLY A 254 5.98 14.01 -19.50
C GLY A 254 7.28 14.22 -18.72
N GLN A 255 7.46 15.35 -18.05
CA GLN A 255 8.59 15.55 -17.15
C GLN A 255 8.44 14.65 -15.92
N ILE A 256 9.57 14.14 -15.43
CA ILE A 256 9.59 13.31 -14.23
C ILE A 256 9.96 14.18 -13.04
N ASP A 257 9.06 14.29 -12.08
CA ASP A 257 9.39 14.78 -10.75
C ASP A 257 10.19 13.69 -10.02
N LYS A 258 11.43 14.04 -9.68
CA LYS A 258 12.42 13.14 -9.09
C LYS A 258 12.48 13.24 -7.58
N ASP A 259 11.55 13.91 -6.97
CA ASP A 259 11.46 13.96 -5.51
C ASP A 259 11.30 12.54 -4.94
N LEU A 260 11.89 12.35 -3.78
CA LEU A 260 11.84 11.08 -3.09
C LEU A 260 10.88 11.20 -1.90
N VAL A 261 9.86 10.36 -1.90
CA VAL A 261 8.90 10.25 -0.81
C VAL A 261 8.99 8.85 -0.20
N SER A 262 8.89 8.76 1.13
CA SER A 262 9.07 7.50 1.86
C SER A 262 8.06 6.42 1.47
N TYR A 263 6.78 6.80 1.32
CA TYR A 263 5.73 5.84 0.95
C TYR A 263 5.95 5.21 -0.43
N ASN A 264 6.52 5.95 -1.40
CA ASN A 264 6.84 5.41 -2.72
C ASN A 264 7.85 4.25 -2.62
N GLN A 265 8.78 4.32 -1.69
CA GLN A 265 9.73 3.24 -1.42
C GLN A 265 9.04 2.08 -0.71
N GLY A 266 8.17 2.39 0.27
CA GLY A 266 7.38 1.40 1.00
C GLY A 266 6.51 0.54 0.08
N VAL A 267 5.70 1.16 -0.79
CA VAL A 267 4.82 0.40 -1.70
C VAL A 267 5.60 -0.49 -2.67
N MET A 268 6.84 -0.11 -3.04
CA MET A 268 7.68 -0.96 -3.88
C MET A 268 8.39 -2.06 -3.09
N ILE A 269 8.64 -1.87 -1.79
CA ILE A 269 9.03 -2.96 -0.89
C ILE A 269 7.89 -3.99 -0.83
N ASP A 270 6.64 -3.56 -0.58
CA ASP A 270 5.48 -4.43 -0.50
C ASP A 270 5.17 -5.15 -1.82
N ALA A 271 5.37 -4.49 -2.96
CA ALA A 271 5.25 -5.13 -4.26
C ALA A 271 6.24 -6.30 -4.41
N ASN A 272 7.47 -6.12 -3.96
CA ASN A 272 8.48 -7.19 -3.97
C ASN A 272 8.17 -8.28 -2.94
N VAL A 273 7.69 -7.92 -1.74
CA VAL A 273 7.21 -8.87 -0.72
C VAL A 273 6.07 -9.73 -1.29
N ALA A 274 5.08 -9.12 -1.94
CA ALA A 274 3.97 -9.84 -2.56
C ALA A 274 4.44 -10.82 -3.65
N TYR A 275 5.35 -10.40 -4.52
CA TYR A 275 5.95 -11.29 -5.52
C TYR A 275 6.77 -12.41 -4.89
N ALA A 276 7.55 -12.14 -3.84
CA ALA A 276 8.31 -13.16 -3.12
C ALA A 276 7.39 -14.24 -2.54
N VAL A 277 6.33 -13.83 -1.86
CA VAL A 277 5.30 -14.75 -1.32
C VAL A 277 4.63 -15.55 -2.45
N ARG A 278 4.25 -14.88 -3.55
CA ARG A 278 3.52 -15.50 -4.65
C ARG A 278 4.36 -16.49 -5.45
N THR A 279 5.65 -16.22 -5.63
CA THR A 279 6.53 -16.99 -6.53
C THR A 279 7.56 -17.85 -5.83
N GLY A 280 7.85 -17.61 -4.55
CA GLY A 280 8.96 -18.21 -3.82
C GLY A 280 10.34 -17.72 -4.26
N GLN A 281 10.44 -16.73 -5.17
CA GLN A 281 11.71 -16.28 -5.71
C GLN A 281 12.43 -15.33 -4.76
N ARG A 282 13.61 -15.72 -4.31
CA ARG A 282 14.46 -14.94 -3.41
C ARG A 282 14.89 -13.58 -3.99
N ALA A 283 14.98 -13.48 -5.31
CA ALA A 283 15.37 -12.24 -6.00
C ALA A 283 14.48 -11.03 -5.60
N TYR A 284 13.21 -11.24 -5.35
CA TYR A 284 12.30 -10.19 -4.89
C TYR A 284 12.62 -9.75 -3.46
N ILE A 285 12.95 -10.68 -2.56
CA ILE A 285 13.40 -10.33 -1.19
C ILE A 285 14.66 -9.47 -1.25
N GLU A 286 15.64 -9.87 -2.07
CA GLU A 286 16.89 -9.11 -2.24
C GLU A 286 16.63 -7.72 -2.84
N GLN A 287 15.65 -7.60 -3.75
CA GLN A 287 15.27 -6.29 -4.29
C GLN A 287 14.62 -5.42 -3.21
N ALA A 288 13.70 -5.96 -2.42
CA ALA A 288 13.07 -5.24 -1.29
C ALA A 288 14.13 -4.74 -0.29
N ARG A 289 15.12 -5.58 0.04
CA ARG A 289 16.25 -5.21 0.91
C ARG A 289 17.08 -4.07 0.34
N ARG A 290 17.37 -4.09 -0.96
CA ARG A 290 18.11 -3.00 -1.63
C ARG A 290 17.35 -1.68 -1.55
N ILE A 291 16.03 -1.71 -1.78
CA ILE A 291 15.17 -0.53 -1.65
C ILE A 291 15.22 -0.03 -0.20
N ALA A 292 15.03 -0.90 0.79
CA ALA A 292 15.06 -0.53 2.20
C ALA A 292 16.41 0.09 2.62
N ALA A 293 17.53 -0.50 2.18
CA ALA A 293 18.87 0.02 2.49
C ALA A 293 19.11 1.38 1.82
N ALA A 294 18.72 1.55 0.55
CA ALA A 294 18.86 2.83 -0.15
C ALA A 294 17.96 3.92 0.48
N THR A 295 16.75 3.54 0.91
CA THR A 295 15.84 4.46 1.61
C THR A 295 16.45 4.93 2.93
N ALA A 296 17.07 4.05 3.71
CA ALA A 296 17.71 4.43 4.96
C ALA A 296 18.85 5.43 4.75
N ILE A 297 19.55 5.38 3.62
CA ILE A 297 20.59 6.36 3.24
C ILE A 297 19.96 7.67 2.78
N ALA A 298 18.95 7.63 1.93
CA ALA A 298 18.29 8.82 1.39
C ALA A 298 17.53 9.60 2.46
N PHE A 299 17.05 8.88 3.46
CA PHE A 299 16.27 9.44 4.55
C PHE A 299 16.97 9.22 5.91
N PRO A 300 18.12 9.86 6.17
CA PRO A 300 18.77 9.78 7.47
C PRO A 300 17.88 10.41 8.53
N GLY A 301 17.65 9.70 9.66
CA GLY A 301 16.76 10.18 10.75
C GLY A 301 17.11 11.57 11.28
N PRO A 302 16.35 12.12 12.20
CA PRO A 302 15.13 11.57 12.78
C PRO A 302 13.90 11.81 11.88
N TRP A 303 13.12 10.77 11.69
CA TRP A 303 11.91 10.78 10.84
C TRP A 303 10.89 11.85 11.25
N ARG A 304 10.80 12.15 12.54
CA ARG A 304 9.92 13.14 13.17
C ARG A 304 10.09 14.60 12.69
N ASN A 305 11.20 14.94 12.05
CA ASN A 305 11.54 16.33 11.71
C ASN A 305 11.39 16.69 10.22
N ARG A 306 10.73 15.85 9.43
CA ARG A 306 10.76 15.96 7.97
C ARG A 306 9.69 16.86 7.36
N GLY A 307 8.72 17.31 8.13
CA GLY A 307 7.60 18.10 7.59
C GLY A 307 6.65 17.29 6.70
N ASN A 308 6.90 16.00 6.51
CA ASN A 308 6.00 15.09 5.81
C ASN A 308 4.90 14.61 6.75
N TYR A 309 3.78 14.19 6.19
CA TYR A 309 2.75 13.51 6.95
C TYR A 309 3.29 12.21 7.51
N ALA A 310 3.07 11.95 8.81
CA ALA A 310 3.47 10.68 9.43
C ALA A 310 2.84 9.47 8.75
N ALA A 311 1.68 9.65 8.09
CA ALA A 311 1.03 8.61 7.30
C ALA A 311 1.91 8.10 6.14
N PHE A 312 2.75 8.95 5.53
CA PHE A 312 3.68 8.53 4.49
C PHE A 312 4.79 7.63 5.07
N ASP A 313 5.31 8.03 6.22
CA ASP A 313 6.34 7.26 6.90
C ASP A 313 5.78 5.95 7.46
N ALA A 314 4.54 5.94 7.96
CA ALA A 314 3.88 4.72 8.44
C ALA A 314 3.73 3.66 7.34
N ILE A 315 3.38 4.04 6.12
CA ILE A 315 3.32 3.12 4.97
C ILE A 315 4.69 2.47 4.75
N TYR A 316 5.77 3.25 4.79
CA TYR A 316 7.13 2.71 4.69
C TYR A 316 7.48 1.79 5.86
N PHE A 317 7.17 2.16 7.09
CA PHE A 317 7.47 1.38 8.29
C PHE A 317 6.71 0.05 8.33
N VAL A 318 5.45 0.05 7.92
CA VAL A 318 4.65 -1.17 7.80
C VAL A 318 5.23 -2.09 6.72
N SER A 319 5.66 -1.53 5.58
CA SER A 319 6.32 -2.30 4.52
C SER A 319 7.66 -2.91 4.98
N LEU A 320 8.43 -2.20 5.82
CA LEU A 320 9.63 -2.77 6.45
C LEU A 320 9.28 -3.93 7.40
N ALA A 321 8.18 -3.83 8.14
CA ALA A 321 7.71 -4.92 9.01
C ALA A 321 7.31 -6.15 8.19
N HIS A 322 6.61 -5.98 7.06
CA HIS A 322 6.29 -7.07 6.14
C HIS A 322 7.55 -7.76 5.60
N LEU A 323 8.55 -6.98 5.17
CA LEU A 323 9.85 -7.52 4.73
C LEU A 323 10.56 -8.26 5.86
N SER A 324 10.56 -7.71 7.07
CA SER A 324 11.17 -8.33 8.24
C SER A 324 10.53 -9.66 8.62
N ALA A 325 9.20 -9.78 8.47
CA ALA A 325 8.47 -11.02 8.71
C ALA A 325 8.89 -12.14 7.74
N LEU A 326 9.16 -11.82 6.47
CA LEU A 326 9.66 -12.78 5.49
C LEU A 326 11.17 -13.05 5.61
N SER A 327 11.91 -12.12 6.16
CA SER A 327 13.36 -12.18 6.20
C SER A 327 13.90 -11.60 7.51
N PRO A 328 13.74 -12.33 8.64
CA PRO A 328 14.18 -11.87 9.95
C PRO A 328 15.65 -11.49 9.98
N GLY A 329 15.97 -10.41 10.69
CA GLY A 329 17.33 -9.89 10.85
C GLY A 329 17.91 -9.13 9.66
N ALA A 330 17.21 -9.08 8.54
CA ALA A 330 17.68 -8.41 7.32
C ALA A 330 17.16 -6.96 7.17
N THR A 331 16.26 -6.53 8.01
CA THR A 331 15.58 -5.24 7.92
C THR A 331 15.79 -4.45 9.20
N ASN A 332 16.26 -3.22 9.07
CA ASN A 332 16.41 -2.33 10.21
C ASN A 332 15.06 -1.66 10.54
N LEU A 333 14.44 -2.09 11.63
CA LEU A 333 13.19 -1.51 12.14
C LEU A 333 13.44 -0.37 13.17
N ALA A 334 14.70 -0.03 13.47
CA ALA A 334 15.00 1.03 14.43
C ALA A 334 14.35 2.37 14.11
N PRO A 335 14.28 2.85 12.84
CA PRO A 335 13.59 4.09 12.52
C PRO A 335 12.09 4.09 12.90
N ALA A 336 11.41 2.99 12.66
CA ALA A 336 9.99 2.84 13.01
C ALA A 336 9.77 2.81 14.53
N ARG A 337 10.64 2.09 15.25
CA ARG A 337 10.63 2.05 16.73
C ARG A 337 11.00 3.40 17.34
N ASP A 338 11.94 4.13 16.74
CA ASP A 338 12.28 5.51 17.13
C ASP A 338 11.09 6.44 16.98
N TYR A 339 10.34 6.32 15.89
CA TYR A 339 9.11 7.08 15.67
C TYR A 339 8.08 6.78 16.77
N VAL A 340 7.84 5.50 17.08
CA VAL A 340 6.89 5.09 18.13
C VAL A 340 7.33 5.64 19.49
N ARG A 341 8.61 5.52 19.85
CA ARG A 341 9.13 6.07 21.11
C ARG A 341 9.00 7.58 21.21
N TRP A 342 9.24 8.29 20.11
CA TRP A 342 9.11 9.73 20.07
C TRP A 342 7.64 10.17 20.21
N GLU A 343 6.72 9.55 19.49
CA GLU A 343 5.29 9.84 19.62
C GLU A 343 4.80 9.61 21.06
N ARG A 344 5.23 8.53 21.68
CA ARG A 344 4.95 8.23 23.09
C ARG A 344 5.44 9.32 24.03
N ALA A 345 6.67 9.77 23.87
CA ALA A 345 7.26 10.80 24.70
C ALA A 345 6.61 12.17 24.53
N THR A 346 6.02 12.46 23.37
CA THR A 346 5.45 13.75 23.02
C THR A 346 3.91 13.79 23.13
N ALA A 347 3.25 12.66 23.36
CA ALA A 347 1.79 12.56 23.44
C ALA A 347 1.16 13.47 24.51
N ALA A 348 1.89 13.80 25.58
CA ALA A 348 1.44 14.70 26.64
C ALA A 348 1.72 16.19 26.37
N ALA A 349 2.55 16.51 25.34
CA ALA A 349 2.83 17.88 24.98
C ALA A 349 1.66 18.48 24.19
N PRO A 350 1.31 19.78 24.39
CA PRO A 350 0.33 20.43 23.53
C PRO A 350 0.81 20.32 22.09
N ARG A 351 0.15 19.47 21.28
CA ARG A 351 0.43 19.40 19.86
C ARG A 351 0.12 20.78 19.29
N LEU A 352 1.15 21.52 18.92
CA LEU A 352 0.99 22.75 18.17
C LEU A 352 0.05 22.44 17.01
N ALA A 353 -0.95 23.29 16.81
CA ALA A 353 -1.99 23.21 15.79
C ALA A 353 -1.40 23.18 14.35
N ARG A 354 -0.68 22.11 14.03
CA ARG A 354 0.05 21.97 12.76
C ARG A 354 -0.62 21.07 11.77
N LEU A 355 -1.65 20.33 12.17
CA LEU A 355 -2.04 19.20 11.36
C LEU A 355 -3.40 19.50 10.75
N GLU A 356 -3.36 19.72 9.43
CA GLU A 356 -4.59 19.76 8.62
C GLU A 356 -5.37 18.45 8.73
N ASN A 357 -4.74 17.37 9.21
CA ASN A 357 -5.35 16.07 9.33
C ASN A 357 -4.83 15.26 10.54
N GLU A 358 -5.32 15.58 11.73
CA GLU A 358 -4.96 14.90 12.98
C GLU A 358 -5.32 13.40 12.95
N LEU A 359 -6.40 13.04 12.27
CA LEU A 359 -6.83 11.65 12.10
C LEU A 359 -5.76 10.79 11.41
N LEU A 360 -5.14 11.31 10.34
CA LEU A 360 -4.06 10.62 9.62
C LEU A 360 -2.85 10.36 10.51
N GLU A 361 -2.47 11.34 11.32
CA GLU A 361 -1.33 11.21 12.24
C GLU A 361 -1.58 10.15 13.30
N GLN A 362 -2.80 10.11 13.86
CA GLN A 362 -3.18 9.08 14.84
C GLN A 362 -3.21 7.68 14.19
N ALA A 363 -3.79 7.56 13.00
CA ALA A 363 -3.82 6.30 12.27
C ALA A 363 -2.41 5.80 11.91
N ALA A 364 -1.49 6.69 11.54
CA ALA A 364 -0.09 6.38 11.26
C ALA A 364 0.63 5.80 12.49
N PHE A 365 0.42 6.42 13.66
CA PHE A 365 0.97 5.92 14.91
C PHE A 365 0.46 4.51 15.23
N VAL A 366 -0.86 4.29 15.16
CA VAL A 366 -1.48 2.99 15.45
C VAL A 366 -0.92 1.91 14.52
N GLN A 367 -0.86 2.18 13.22
CA GLN A 367 -0.34 1.23 12.23
C GLN A 367 1.12 0.85 12.55
N THR A 368 1.97 1.86 12.79
CA THR A 368 3.41 1.64 13.04
C THR A 368 3.61 0.87 14.34
N ALA A 369 2.98 1.29 15.43
CA ALA A 369 3.13 0.65 16.73
C ALA A 369 2.63 -0.81 16.74
N ALA A 370 1.51 -1.09 16.06
CA ALA A 370 1.00 -2.44 15.90
C ALA A 370 1.95 -3.33 15.08
N ALA A 371 2.59 -2.78 14.04
CA ALA A 371 3.44 -3.53 13.11
C ALA A 371 4.83 -3.87 13.67
N VAL A 372 5.47 -2.93 14.41
CA VAL A 372 6.87 -3.12 14.84
C VAL A 372 7.02 -3.53 16.29
N GLY A 373 6.00 -3.33 17.13
CA GLY A 373 6.10 -3.55 18.55
C GLY A 373 7.13 -2.62 19.20
N ASP A 374 7.92 -3.15 20.10
CA ASP A 374 9.02 -2.43 20.79
C ASP A 374 10.35 -2.62 20.08
#